data_cc35243108bd48acef6ec363f08dbd62
#
_entry.id   cc35243108bd48acef6ec363f08dbd62
#
_cell.length_a   1.000
_cell.length_b   1.000
_cell.length_c   1.000
_cell.angle_alpha   90.00
_cell.angle_beta   90.00
_cell.angle_gamma   90.00
#
_symmetry.space_group_name_H-M   'P 1'
#
loop_
_entity.id
_entity.type
_entity.pdbx_description
1 polymer ?
#
loop_
_entity_poly.entity_id
_entity_poly.type
_entity_poly.pdbx_seq_one_letter_code
_entity_poly.pdbx_strand_id
1 'polypeptide(L)'
;MIGTPRPLPLAKPAAIDTAQAARYFGARGEPDEKTMALLETCAMPLLAAATPRAVWLEADTAALAEAGILRGGDVMKHLENCPQAVLLAVTLGPGVDAQIRRAGVGDIAAGVASDALGSALAEQAADAAEAELRPWAAKEGTYLTGRFSPGYGDWDIAVQPLVANALDTVRRAGLCVTDTNLMTPRKSVTAILGVSGHPVKGKLAGCGHCVLRTRCEYRKRGKTCASE
;
A
#
# COMPACT_ATOMS: atom_id res chain seq x y z
N MET A 1 1.33 -12.16 -21.65
CA MET A 1 2.17 -10.98 -22.04
C MET A 1 2.23 -10.01 -20.85
N ILE A 2 3.37 -9.38 -20.59
CA ILE A 2 3.48 -8.29 -19.60
C ILE A 2 3.33 -6.98 -20.37
N GLY A 3 2.39 -6.13 -19.93
CA GLY A 3 2.08 -4.88 -20.61
C GLY A 3 3.12 -3.78 -20.35
N THR A 4 2.94 -2.62 -20.97
CA THR A 4 3.82 -1.46 -20.78
C THR A 4 3.40 -0.68 -19.54
N PRO A 5 4.32 -0.33 -18.62
CA PRO A 5 4.02 0.51 -17.48
C PRO A 5 3.51 1.90 -17.88
N ARG A 6 2.47 2.36 -17.20
CA ARG A 6 1.80 3.64 -17.44
C ARG A 6 1.75 4.46 -16.14
N PRO A 7 1.96 5.78 -16.17
CA PRO A 7 1.72 6.63 -15.01
C PRO A 7 0.23 6.62 -14.69
N LEU A 8 -0.09 6.68 -13.39
CA LEU A 8 -1.45 6.87 -12.90
C LEU A 8 -1.51 8.24 -12.22
N PRO A 9 -2.31 9.17 -12.74
CA PRO A 9 -2.48 10.45 -12.08
C PRO A 9 -3.09 10.26 -10.69
N LEU A 10 -2.46 10.84 -9.67
CA LEU A 10 -2.96 10.83 -8.30
C LEU A 10 -3.12 12.25 -7.81
N ALA A 11 -4.30 12.56 -7.30
CA ALA A 11 -4.49 13.76 -6.52
C ALA A 11 -3.78 13.63 -5.15
N LYS A 12 -3.19 14.72 -4.69
CA LYS A 12 -2.67 14.78 -3.33
C LYS A 12 -3.85 14.73 -2.35
N PRO A 13 -3.84 13.87 -1.33
CA PRO A 13 -4.88 13.85 -0.30
C PRO A 13 -5.02 15.21 0.37
N ALA A 14 -6.25 15.61 0.68
CA ALA A 14 -6.53 16.89 1.35
C ALA A 14 -6.16 16.85 2.83
N ALA A 15 -6.22 15.68 3.46
CA ALA A 15 -5.91 15.45 4.87
C ALA A 15 -5.34 14.03 5.06
N ILE A 16 -4.68 13.81 6.19
CA ILE A 16 -4.23 12.47 6.61
C ILE A 16 -5.26 11.89 7.58
N ASP A 17 -5.60 10.62 7.41
CA ASP A 17 -6.42 9.87 8.37
C ASP A 17 -5.65 9.70 9.69
N THR A 18 -5.92 10.59 10.65
CA THR A 18 -5.28 10.58 11.97
C THR A 18 -5.75 9.41 12.83
N ALA A 19 -6.97 8.90 12.61
CA ALA A 19 -7.47 7.72 13.31
C ALA A 19 -6.70 6.46 12.86
N GLN A 20 -6.45 6.32 11.56
CA GLN A 20 -5.58 5.25 11.05
C GLN A 20 -4.13 5.44 11.53
N ALA A 21 -3.61 6.67 11.51
CA ALA A 21 -2.27 6.96 12.01
C ALA A 21 -2.11 6.63 13.50
N ALA A 22 -3.12 6.90 14.33
CA ALA A 22 -3.10 6.53 15.75
C ALA A 22 -2.97 5.01 15.96
N ARG A 23 -3.57 4.20 15.09
CA ARG A 23 -3.38 2.73 15.12
C ARG A 23 -1.93 2.34 14.81
N TYR A 24 -1.30 2.96 13.82
CA TYR A 24 0.12 2.76 13.49
C TYR A 24 1.05 3.30 14.57
N PHE A 25 0.67 4.36 15.26
CA PHE A 25 1.38 4.90 16.42
C PHE A 25 1.34 3.97 17.64
N GLY A 26 0.42 3.00 17.66
CA GLY A 26 0.31 1.97 18.70
C GLY A 26 -0.90 2.11 19.63
N ALA A 27 -1.83 3.01 19.33
CA ALA A 27 -3.07 3.14 20.09
C ALA A 27 -3.89 1.83 20.07
N ARG A 28 -4.27 1.35 21.25
CA ARG A 28 -5.07 0.12 21.45
C ARG A 28 -6.53 0.45 21.80
N GLY A 29 -7.17 1.28 20.99
CA GLY A 29 -8.51 1.80 21.21
C GLY A 29 -8.56 3.28 20.84
N GLU A 30 -9.46 4.06 21.44
CA GLU A 30 -9.49 5.49 21.23
C GLU A 30 -8.18 6.12 21.76
N PRO A 31 -7.44 6.88 20.92
CA PRO A 31 -6.23 7.56 21.34
C PRO A 31 -6.57 8.65 22.34
N ASP A 32 -5.66 8.93 23.28
CA ASP A 32 -5.81 10.03 24.21
C ASP A 32 -5.62 11.39 23.51
N GLU A 33 -6.07 12.46 24.17
CA GLU A 33 -6.04 13.81 23.64
C GLU A 33 -4.61 14.27 23.29
N LYS A 34 -3.60 13.87 24.08
CA LYS A 34 -2.19 14.22 23.82
C LYS A 34 -1.67 13.55 22.56
N THR A 35 -2.02 12.28 22.35
CA THR A 35 -1.66 11.54 21.14
C THR A 35 -2.30 12.18 19.91
N MET A 36 -3.59 12.54 20.00
CA MET A 36 -4.28 13.20 18.89
C MET A 36 -3.69 14.56 18.56
N ALA A 37 -3.44 15.41 19.57
CA ALA A 37 -2.82 16.72 19.38
C ALA A 37 -1.42 16.63 18.74
N LEU A 38 -0.62 15.61 19.11
CA LEU A 38 0.68 15.35 18.49
C LEU A 38 0.54 14.96 17.02
N LEU A 39 -0.37 14.03 16.70
CA LEU A 39 -0.64 13.62 15.32
C LEU A 39 -1.11 14.80 14.47
N GLU A 40 -2.05 15.59 14.96
CA GLU A 40 -2.57 16.78 14.26
C GLU A 40 -1.45 17.80 13.98
N THR A 41 -0.58 18.05 14.97
CA THR A 41 0.56 18.96 14.81
C THR A 41 1.53 18.47 13.73
N CYS A 42 1.79 17.16 13.66
CA CYS A 42 2.72 16.57 12.70
C CYS A 42 2.11 16.39 11.30
N ALA A 43 0.77 16.38 11.16
CA ALA A 43 0.10 16.03 9.92
C ALA A 43 0.35 17.05 8.79
N MET A 44 0.18 18.34 9.07
CA MET A 44 0.28 19.38 8.03
C MET A 44 1.65 19.49 7.38
N PRO A 45 2.78 19.52 8.13
CA PRO A 45 4.12 19.51 7.52
C PRO A 45 4.38 18.28 6.68
N LEU A 46 3.90 17.11 7.11
CA LEU A 46 4.07 15.86 6.38
C LEU A 46 3.25 15.86 5.09
N LEU A 47 1.99 16.28 5.17
CA LEU A 47 1.13 16.42 4.02
C LEU A 47 1.71 17.41 3.00
N ALA A 48 2.25 18.55 3.46
CA ALA A 48 2.90 19.54 2.60
C ALA A 48 4.07 18.92 1.81
N ALA A 49 4.86 18.05 2.45
CA ALA A 49 6.04 17.40 1.86
C ALA A 49 5.71 16.27 0.88
N ALA A 50 4.47 15.76 0.87
CA ALA A 50 4.08 14.65 0.02
C ALA A 50 3.92 15.07 -1.45
N THR A 51 4.50 14.26 -2.35
CA THR A 51 4.38 14.36 -3.80
C THR A 51 4.00 12.98 -4.38
N PRO A 52 2.73 12.56 -4.23
CA PRO A 52 2.31 11.22 -4.62
C PRO A 52 2.53 10.96 -6.11
N ARG A 53 3.05 9.77 -6.42
CA ARG A 53 3.20 9.25 -7.78
C ARG A 53 2.78 7.80 -7.81
N ALA A 54 2.14 7.38 -8.89
CA ALA A 54 1.82 5.98 -9.11
C ALA A 54 2.15 5.55 -10.53
N VAL A 55 2.46 4.27 -10.67
CA VAL A 55 2.66 3.58 -11.94
C VAL A 55 1.99 2.22 -11.87
N TRP A 56 1.42 1.80 -12.97
CA TRP A 56 0.73 0.53 -13.08
C TRP A 56 0.94 -0.11 -14.44
N LEU A 57 0.76 -1.40 -14.53
CA LEU A 57 0.67 -2.17 -15.77
C LEU A 57 -0.33 -3.31 -15.60
N GLU A 58 -0.90 -3.73 -16.71
CA GLU A 58 -1.68 -4.96 -16.83
C GLU A 58 -0.81 -6.07 -17.43
N ALA A 59 -1.00 -7.30 -16.95
CA ALA A 59 -0.29 -8.46 -17.46
C ALA A 59 -1.12 -9.73 -17.33
N ASP A 60 -0.84 -10.71 -18.19
CA ASP A 60 -1.37 -12.05 -18.00
C ASP A 60 -0.76 -12.67 -16.74
N THR A 61 -1.60 -13.27 -15.91
CA THR A 61 -1.17 -13.93 -14.66
C THR A 61 -0.12 -15.01 -14.94
N ALA A 62 -0.28 -15.77 -16.02
CA ALA A 62 0.72 -16.77 -16.45
C ALA A 62 2.08 -16.12 -16.77
N ALA A 63 2.11 -15.00 -17.48
CA ALA A 63 3.35 -14.30 -17.81
C ALA A 63 4.06 -13.75 -16.56
N LEU A 64 3.32 -13.30 -15.55
CA LEU A 64 3.89 -12.89 -14.26
C LEU A 64 4.47 -14.08 -13.49
N ALA A 65 3.84 -15.24 -13.56
CA ALA A 65 4.36 -16.46 -12.95
C ALA A 65 5.66 -16.92 -13.64
N GLU A 66 5.71 -16.93 -14.97
CA GLU A 66 6.91 -17.24 -15.76
C GLU A 66 8.07 -16.27 -15.46
N ALA A 67 7.75 -14.99 -15.27
CA ALA A 67 8.72 -13.97 -14.86
C ALA A 67 9.19 -14.12 -13.40
N GLY A 68 8.69 -15.11 -12.66
CA GLY A 68 9.04 -15.37 -11.27
C GLY A 68 8.50 -14.34 -10.26
N ILE A 69 7.53 -13.53 -10.66
CA ILE A 69 6.89 -12.54 -9.78
C ILE A 69 5.90 -13.23 -8.84
N LEU A 70 5.10 -14.17 -9.37
CA LEU A 70 4.10 -14.88 -8.57
C LEU A 70 4.71 -16.14 -7.93
N ARG A 71 5.32 -15.95 -6.75
CA ARG A 71 5.90 -17.05 -5.95
C ARG A 71 5.18 -17.10 -4.61
N GLY A 72 4.39 -18.15 -4.39
CA GLY A 72 3.63 -18.35 -3.14
C GLY A 72 2.20 -18.81 -3.41
N GLY A 73 1.68 -19.64 -2.53
CA GLY A 73 0.31 -20.18 -2.63
C GLY A 73 -0.76 -19.13 -2.36
N ASP A 74 -0.47 -18.18 -1.46
CA ASP A 74 -1.43 -17.15 -1.08
C ASP A 74 -1.66 -16.14 -2.21
N VAL A 75 -0.61 -15.70 -2.92
CA VAL A 75 -0.76 -14.81 -4.07
C VAL A 75 -1.46 -15.51 -5.23
N MET A 76 -1.15 -16.80 -5.47
CA MET A 76 -1.84 -17.59 -6.50
C MET A 76 -3.32 -17.78 -6.16
N LYS A 77 -3.65 -18.03 -4.90
CA LYS A 77 -5.03 -18.10 -4.43
C LYS A 77 -5.75 -16.75 -4.50
N HIS A 78 -5.05 -15.65 -4.24
CA HIS A 78 -5.60 -14.30 -4.39
C HIS A 78 -5.99 -14.02 -5.84
N LEU A 79 -5.22 -14.54 -6.80
CA LEU A 79 -5.44 -14.41 -8.25
C LEU A 79 -6.25 -15.57 -8.84
N GLU A 80 -6.83 -16.43 -8.02
CA GLU A 80 -7.69 -17.53 -8.50
C GLU A 80 -8.83 -16.98 -9.36
N ASN A 81 -9.00 -17.55 -10.56
CA ASN A 81 -9.96 -17.10 -11.58
C ASN A 81 -9.70 -15.67 -12.13
N CYS A 82 -8.47 -15.17 -12.00
CA CYS A 82 -8.04 -13.91 -12.58
C CYS A 82 -6.99 -14.21 -13.69
N PRO A 83 -7.39 -14.30 -14.98
CA PRO A 83 -6.47 -14.57 -16.08
C PRO A 83 -5.46 -13.44 -16.28
N GLN A 84 -5.80 -12.23 -15.84
CA GLN A 84 -4.97 -11.05 -15.88
C GLN A 84 -4.84 -10.44 -14.49
N ALA A 85 -3.81 -9.64 -14.30
CA ALA A 85 -3.57 -8.91 -13.08
C ALA A 85 -3.00 -7.52 -13.37
N VAL A 86 -3.20 -6.60 -12.45
CA VAL A 86 -2.58 -5.28 -12.45
C VAL A 86 -1.46 -5.28 -11.41
N LEU A 87 -0.23 -4.95 -11.83
CA LEU A 87 0.82 -4.52 -10.91
C LEU A 87 0.72 -3.02 -10.69
N LEU A 88 0.87 -2.60 -9.46
CA LEU A 88 0.77 -1.20 -9.02
C LEU A 88 1.94 -0.85 -8.11
N ALA A 89 2.52 0.33 -8.29
CA ALA A 89 3.42 0.95 -7.32
C ALA A 89 2.98 2.40 -7.06
N VAL A 90 3.00 2.78 -5.79
CA VAL A 90 2.65 4.12 -5.30
C VAL A 90 3.75 4.59 -4.36
N THR A 91 4.14 5.84 -4.44
CA THR A 91 5.10 6.48 -3.52
C THR A 91 4.62 7.86 -3.12
N LEU A 92 4.93 8.28 -1.90
CA LEU A 92 4.69 9.65 -1.44
C LEU A 92 5.85 10.61 -1.79
N GLY A 93 6.91 10.08 -2.38
CA GLY A 93 8.11 10.83 -2.71
C GLY A 93 9.06 11.05 -1.52
N PRO A 94 10.31 11.49 -1.79
CA PRO A 94 11.38 11.58 -0.78
C PRO A 94 11.17 12.67 0.26
N GLY A 95 10.31 13.65 -0.01
CA GLY A 95 10.01 14.75 0.91
C GLY A 95 9.41 14.26 2.22
N VAL A 96 8.56 13.24 2.16
CA VAL A 96 7.93 12.63 3.36
C VAL A 96 8.98 11.98 4.25
N ASP A 97 9.92 11.21 3.70
CA ASP A 97 11.01 10.61 4.46
C ASP A 97 11.93 11.66 5.09
N ALA A 98 12.20 12.76 4.37
CA ALA A 98 12.98 13.87 4.90
C ALA A 98 12.26 14.57 6.05
N GLN A 99 10.94 14.78 5.94
CA GLN A 99 10.13 15.39 6.99
C GLN A 99 10.05 14.51 8.24
N ILE A 100 9.88 13.18 8.10
CA ILE A 100 9.92 12.24 9.22
C ILE A 100 11.25 12.33 9.97
N ARG A 101 12.38 12.30 9.24
CA ARG A 101 13.71 12.46 9.87
C ARG A 101 13.86 13.79 10.58
N ARG A 102 13.41 14.89 9.96
CA ARG A 102 13.48 16.24 10.57
C ARG A 102 12.70 16.31 11.87
N ALA A 103 11.48 15.77 11.90
CA ALA A 103 10.65 15.71 13.11
C ALA A 103 11.35 14.95 14.24
N GLY A 104 11.98 13.80 13.91
CA GLY A 104 12.66 12.97 14.89
C GLY A 104 13.97 13.54 15.47
N VAL A 105 14.59 14.52 14.82
CA VAL A 105 15.81 15.18 15.37
C VAL A 105 15.48 16.06 16.58
N GLY A 106 14.35 16.76 16.54
CA GLY A 106 13.94 17.64 17.64
C GLY A 106 13.15 16.93 18.74
N ASP A 107 12.34 15.95 18.35
CA ASP A 107 11.44 15.22 19.26
C ASP A 107 11.20 13.80 18.72
N ILE A 108 11.62 12.80 19.48
CA ILE A 108 11.46 11.39 19.12
C ILE A 108 9.97 11.03 18.95
N ALA A 109 9.09 11.55 19.83
CA ALA A 109 7.66 11.27 19.74
C ALA A 109 7.06 11.87 18.45
N ALA A 110 7.48 13.09 18.06
CA ALA A 110 7.10 13.69 16.79
C ALA A 110 7.62 12.89 15.58
N GLY A 111 8.83 12.33 15.67
CA GLY A 111 9.37 11.44 14.66
C GLY A 111 8.53 10.19 14.46
N VAL A 112 8.16 9.51 15.55
CA VAL A 112 7.31 8.30 15.51
C VAL A 112 5.90 8.63 15.03
N ALA A 113 5.32 9.76 15.50
CA ALA A 113 4.01 10.24 15.03
C ALA A 113 4.02 10.53 13.52
N SER A 114 5.07 11.20 13.03
CA SER A 114 5.25 11.48 11.60
C SER A 114 5.43 10.19 10.79
N ASP A 115 6.11 9.18 11.33
CA ASP A 115 6.26 7.88 10.66
C ASP A 115 4.90 7.16 10.54
N ALA A 116 4.10 7.17 11.60
CA ALA A 116 2.74 6.62 11.62
C ALA A 116 1.81 7.33 10.63
N LEU A 117 1.83 8.67 10.62
CA LEU A 117 1.10 9.49 9.66
C LEU A 117 1.53 9.21 8.21
N GLY A 118 2.84 9.06 7.98
CA GLY A 118 3.37 8.71 6.68
C GLY A 118 2.88 7.34 6.19
N SER A 119 2.72 6.37 7.10
CA SER A 119 2.15 5.06 6.78
C SER A 119 0.67 5.17 6.42
N ALA A 120 -0.13 5.90 7.20
CA ALA A 120 -1.54 6.15 6.88
C ALA A 120 -1.71 6.86 5.53
N LEU A 121 -0.89 7.87 5.27
CA LEU A 121 -0.92 8.62 4.00
C LEU A 121 -0.53 7.74 2.80
N ALA A 122 0.43 6.81 2.97
CA ALA A 122 0.80 5.86 1.92
C ALA A 122 -0.35 4.91 1.56
N GLU A 123 -1.07 4.42 2.57
CA GLU A 123 -2.27 3.60 2.33
C GLU A 123 -3.39 4.42 1.67
N GLN A 124 -3.65 5.65 2.11
CA GLN A 124 -4.62 6.52 1.45
C GLN A 124 -4.26 6.78 -0.03
N ALA A 125 -2.98 6.98 -0.35
CA ALA A 125 -2.54 7.14 -1.72
C ALA A 125 -2.71 5.85 -2.54
N ALA A 126 -2.49 4.68 -1.92
CA ALA A 126 -2.71 3.39 -2.56
C ALA A 126 -4.20 3.10 -2.76
N ASP A 127 -5.07 3.49 -1.81
CA ASP A 127 -6.53 3.41 -1.95
C ASP A 127 -7.03 4.31 -3.11
N ALA A 128 -6.49 5.53 -3.19
CA ALA A 128 -6.81 6.45 -4.29
C ALA A 128 -6.37 5.87 -5.65
N ALA A 129 -5.17 5.27 -5.72
CA ALA A 129 -4.69 4.61 -6.94
C ALA A 129 -5.59 3.43 -7.36
N GLU A 130 -6.01 2.62 -6.39
CA GLU A 130 -6.96 1.54 -6.65
C GLU A 130 -8.32 2.09 -7.15
N ALA A 131 -8.81 3.16 -6.54
CA ALA A 131 -10.06 3.81 -6.94
C ALA A 131 -10.01 4.34 -8.38
N GLU A 132 -8.87 4.88 -8.84
CA GLU A 132 -8.66 5.32 -10.22
C GLU A 132 -8.60 4.15 -11.23
N LEU A 133 -8.15 2.98 -10.81
CA LEU A 133 -8.07 1.78 -11.66
C LEU A 133 -9.43 1.08 -11.81
N ARG A 134 -10.34 1.19 -10.85
CA ARG A 134 -11.64 0.51 -10.91
C ARG A 134 -12.52 0.95 -12.08
N PRO A 135 -12.64 2.25 -12.44
CA PRO A 135 -13.37 2.68 -13.65
C PRO A 135 -12.74 2.15 -14.94
N TRP A 136 -11.40 2.00 -14.99
CA TRP A 136 -10.75 1.39 -16.14
C TRP A 136 -11.20 -0.08 -16.30
N ALA A 137 -11.14 -0.89 -15.26
CA ALA A 137 -11.59 -2.26 -15.30
C ALA A 137 -13.08 -2.39 -15.66
N ALA A 138 -13.93 -1.50 -15.11
CA ALA A 138 -15.36 -1.49 -15.38
C ALA A 138 -15.69 -1.21 -16.84
N LYS A 139 -14.90 -0.37 -17.53
CA LYS A 139 -15.07 -0.10 -18.98
C LYS A 139 -14.82 -1.33 -19.83
N GLU A 140 -13.92 -2.21 -19.38
CA GLU A 140 -13.62 -3.51 -20.02
C GLU A 140 -14.58 -4.63 -19.57
N GLY A 141 -15.61 -4.30 -18.77
CA GLY A 141 -16.54 -5.30 -18.22
C GLY A 141 -15.91 -6.23 -17.19
N THR A 142 -14.81 -5.81 -16.54
CA THR A 142 -14.06 -6.61 -15.57
C THR A 142 -14.09 -5.97 -14.18
N TYR A 143 -13.63 -6.73 -13.18
CA TYR A 143 -13.61 -6.35 -11.78
C TYR A 143 -12.20 -6.54 -11.20
N LEU A 144 -11.76 -5.61 -10.36
CA LEU A 144 -10.50 -5.75 -9.64
C LEU A 144 -10.72 -6.39 -8.27
N THR A 145 -9.82 -7.32 -7.90
CA THR A 145 -9.71 -7.77 -6.51
C THR A 145 -9.22 -6.63 -5.62
N GLY A 146 -9.11 -6.85 -4.30
CA GLY A 146 -8.32 -5.97 -3.44
C GLY A 146 -6.82 -6.09 -3.73
N ARG A 147 -6.03 -5.18 -3.16
CA ARG A 147 -4.57 -5.23 -3.25
C ARG A 147 -4.01 -6.39 -2.45
N PHE A 148 -2.95 -7.03 -2.97
CA PHE A 148 -2.10 -7.97 -2.27
C PHE A 148 -0.64 -7.57 -2.51
N SER A 149 0.17 -7.49 -1.46
CA SER A 149 1.52 -6.90 -1.54
C SER A 149 2.61 -7.93 -1.22
N PRO A 150 3.81 -7.82 -1.82
CA PRO A 150 4.97 -8.60 -1.38
C PRO A 150 5.22 -8.45 0.12
N GLY A 151 5.52 -9.56 0.79
CA GLY A 151 5.65 -9.63 2.25
C GLY A 151 4.35 -10.03 2.98
N TYR A 152 3.21 -10.15 2.28
CA TYR A 152 1.98 -10.68 2.86
C TYR A 152 1.85 -12.19 2.58
N GLY A 153 1.32 -12.92 3.56
CA GLY A 153 1.19 -14.36 3.48
C GLY A 153 2.55 -15.02 3.19
N ASP A 154 2.59 -15.88 2.19
CA ASP A 154 3.79 -16.53 1.69
C ASP A 154 4.38 -15.89 0.42
N TRP A 155 3.85 -14.71 0.00
CA TRP A 155 4.44 -13.96 -1.12
C TRP A 155 5.67 -13.20 -0.63
N ASP A 156 6.82 -13.82 -0.83
CA ASP A 156 8.10 -13.35 -0.28
C ASP A 156 8.43 -11.91 -0.73
N ILE A 157 8.92 -11.10 0.20
CA ILE A 157 9.40 -9.74 -0.08
C ILE A 157 10.55 -9.71 -1.09
N ALA A 158 11.26 -10.81 -1.27
CA ALA A 158 12.33 -10.95 -2.27
C ALA A 158 11.86 -10.79 -3.73
N VAL A 159 10.56 -10.83 -4.00
CA VAL A 159 10.00 -10.51 -5.33
C VAL A 159 9.93 -9.01 -5.61
N GLN A 160 10.12 -8.17 -4.60
CA GLN A 160 10.01 -6.70 -4.69
C GLN A 160 10.84 -6.09 -5.83
N PRO A 161 12.11 -6.49 -6.06
CA PRO A 161 12.90 -6.00 -7.20
C PRO A 161 12.30 -6.37 -8.55
N LEU A 162 11.70 -7.58 -8.68
CA LEU A 162 11.06 -8.00 -9.93
C LEU A 162 9.82 -7.17 -10.25
N VAL A 163 8.99 -6.90 -9.23
CA VAL A 163 7.81 -6.02 -9.35
C VAL A 163 8.23 -4.61 -9.74
N ALA A 164 9.24 -4.05 -9.07
CA ALA A 164 9.75 -2.71 -9.34
C ALA A 164 10.33 -2.59 -10.76
N ASN A 165 11.08 -3.60 -11.21
CA ASN A 165 11.65 -3.65 -12.56
C ASN A 165 10.55 -3.76 -13.63
N ALA A 166 9.54 -4.63 -13.43
CA ALA A 166 8.42 -4.75 -14.36
C ALA A 166 7.66 -3.42 -14.53
N LEU A 167 7.51 -2.67 -13.45
CA LEU A 167 6.86 -1.36 -13.41
C LEU A 167 7.78 -0.20 -13.84
N ASP A 168 9.09 -0.42 -14.03
CA ASP A 168 10.07 0.63 -14.32
C ASP A 168 9.97 1.79 -13.30
N THR A 169 9.85 1.44 -12.02
CA THR A 169 9.49 2.38 -10.95
C THR A 169 10.51 3.49 -10.77
N VAL A 170 11.79 3.23 -11.04
CA VAL A 170 12.87 4.22 -10.90
C VAL A 170 12.62 5.42 -11.84
N ARG A 171 12.36 5.16 -13.11
CA ARG A 171 12.14 6.23 -14.11
C ARG A 171 10.74 6.84 -14.00
N ARG A 172 9.74 6.03 -13.66
CA ARG A 172 8.33 6.46 -13.71
C ARG A 172 7.82 7.07 -12.42
N ALA A 173 8.31 6.60 -11.28
CA ALA A 173 7.84 7.05 -9.96
C ALA A 173 8.97 7.58 -9.06
N GLY A 174 10.25 7.40 -9.43
CA GLY A 174 11.38 7.72 -8.56
C GLY A 174 11.48 6.79 -7.34
N LEU A 175 11.04 5.54 -7.52
CA LEU A 175 11.02 4.52 -6.48
C LEU A 175 12.05 3.45 -6.78
N CYS A 176 13.02 3.27 -5.90
CA CYS A 176 14.04 2.24 -5.95
C CYS A 176 13.75 1.14 -4.93
N VAL A 177 14.34 -0.03 -5.15
CA VAL A 177 14.39 -1.13 -4.18
C VAL A 177 15.85 -1.40 -3.85
N THR A 178 16.18 -1.47 -2.55
CA THR A 178 17.54 -1.76 -2.07
C THR A 178 17.84 -3.25 -2.14
N ASP A 179 19.12 -3.62 -1.95
CA ASP A 179 19.56 -5.02 -1.89
C ASP A 179 18.91 -5.81 -0.74
N THR A 180 18.36 -5.11 0.26
CA THR A 180 17.59 -5.69 1.36
C THR A 180 16.08 -5.70 1.13
N ASN A 181 15.65 -5.49 -0.12
CA ASN A 181 14.26 -5.42 -0.57
C ASN A 181 13.42 -4.28 0.06
N LEU A 182 14.08 -3.26 0.62
CA LEU A 182 13.39 -2.07 1.12
C LEU A 182 13.16 -1.05 0.00
N MET A 183 11.99 -0.46 -0.01
CA MET A 183 11.67 0.63 -0.93
C MET A 183 12.26 1.97 -0.48
N THR A 184 12.72 2.77 -1.43
CA THR A 184 13.16 4.14 -1.23
C THR A 184 12.54 5.02 -2.34
N PRO A 185 11.68 5.98 -2.02
CA PRO A 185 11.23 6.42 -0.68
C PRO A 185 10.53 5.32 0.14
N ARG A 186 10.65 5.39 1.48
CA ARG A 186 10.13 4.36 2.38
C ARG A 186 8.60 4.31 2.43
N LYS A 187 7.95 5.48 2.33
CA LYS A 187 6.49 5.58 2.32
C LYS A 187 5.96 5.33 0.90
N SER A 188 6.05 4.06 0.53
CA SER A 188 5.66 3.52 -0.78
C SER A 188 4.97 2.18 -0.62
N VAL A 189 4.13 1.84 -1.58
CA VAL A 189 3.36 0.58 -1.63
C VAL A 189 3.53 -0.02 -3.01
N THR A 190 3.79 -1.33 -3.08
CA THR A 190 3.63 -2.11 -4.31
C THR A 190 2.58 -3.17 -4.07
N ALA A 191 1.80 -3.47 -5.07
CA ALA A 191 0.72 -4.44 -4.94
C ALA A 191 0.39 -5.09 -6.28
N ILE A 192 -0.33 -6.21 -6.20
CA ILE A 192 -1.01 -6.85 -7.30
C ILE A 192 -2.52 -6.87 -7.05
N LEU A 193 -3.30 -6.64 -8.08
CA LEU A 193 -4.75 -6.80 -8.10
C LEU A 193 -5.12 -7.77 -9.23
N GLY A 194 -5.93 -8.76 -8.96
CA GLY A 194 -6.46 -9.64 -10.00
C GLY A 194 -7.54 -8.96 -10.83
N VAL A 195 -7.58 -9.25 -12.12
CA VAL A 195 -8.62 -8.81 -13.05
C VAL A 195 -9.53 -10.00 -13.35
N SER A 196 -10.80 -9.91 -12.97
CA SER A 196 -11.78 -10.99 -13.06
C SER A 196 -12.97 -10.58 -13.91
N GLY A 197 -13.52 -11.52 -14.68
CA GLY A 197 -14.80 -11.34 -15.41
C GLY A 197 -16.04 -11.32 -14.49
N HIS A 198 -15.87 -11.58 -13.19
CA HIS A 198 -16.96 -11.63 -12.22
C HIS A 198 -16.62 -10.78 -10.98
N PRO A 199 -17.62 -10.23 -10.27
CA PRO A 199 -17.38 -9.50 -9.03
C PRO A 199 -16.63 -10.38 -8.03
N VAL A 200 -15.42 -9.98 -7.65
CA VAL A 200 -14.57 -10.70 -6.68
C VAL A 200 -14.60 -9.94 -5.35
N LYS A 201 -15.13 -10.56 -4.33
CA LYS A 201 -14.94 -10.08 -2.94
C LYS A 201 -13.54 -10.50 -2.51
N GLY A 202 -12.66 -9.53 -2.27
CA GLY A 202 -11.31 -9.78 -1.78
C GLY A 202 -11.33 -10.64 -0.52
N LYS A 203 -10.99 -11.94 -0.66
CA LYS A 203 -11.10 -12.92 0.43
C LYS A 203 -9.88 -12.98 1.34
N LEU A 204 -8.73 -12.41 0.93
CA LEU A 204 -7.46 -12.62 1.64
C LEU A 204 -6.98 -11.46 2.50
N ALA A 205 -7.50 -10.25 2.34
CA ALA A 205 -7.19 -9.09 3.18
C ALA A 205 -8.08 -8.99 4.43
N GLY A 206 -8.48 -10.09 5.02
CA GLY A 206 -9.39 -10.11 6.17
C GLY A 206 -8.71 -10.62 7.45
N CYS A 207 -9.35 -10.39 8.60
CA CYS A 207 -8.91 -10.86 9.91
C CYS A 207 -8.65 -12.38 9.96
N GLY A 208 -9.19 -13.16 9.02
CA GLY A 208 -8.97 -14.60 8.91
C GLY A 208 -7.54 -14.99 8.58
N HIS A 209 -6.83 -14.17 7.80
CA HIS A 209 -5.47 -14.41 7.29
C HIS A 209 -4.43 -13.44 7.89
N CYS A 210 -4.85 -12.57 8.82
CA CYS A 210 -3.96 -11.61 9.46
C CYS A 210 -2.95 -12.31 10.39
N VAL A 211 -1.67 -11.96 10.27
CA VAL A 211 -0.60 -12.47 11.17
C VAL A 211 -0.85 -12.13 12.65
N LEU A 212 -1.62 -11.08 12.93
CA LEU A 212 -2.02 -10.71 14.28
C LEU A 212 -3.31 -11.41 14.76
N ARG A 213 -3.90 -12.29 13.95
CA ARG A 213 -5.21 -12.92 14.20
C ARG A 213 -5.42 -13.40 15.63
N THR A 214 -4.41 -14.04 16.21
CA THR A 214 -4.49 -14.61 17.57
C THR A 214 -4.26 -13.58 18.68
N ARG A 215 -3.61 -12.46 18.37
CA ARG A 215 -3.21 -11.41 19.33
C ARG A 215 -3.90 -10.07 19.11
N CYS A 216 -4.80 -9.98 18.11
CA CYS A 216 -5.42 -8.74 17.71
C CYS A 216 -6.52 -8.31 18.70
N GLU A 217 -6.36 -7.16 19.35
CA GLU A 217 -7.32 -6.62 20.30
C GLU A 217 -8.63 -6.17 19.62
N TYR A 218 -8.59 -5.69 18.38
CA TYR A 218 -9.81 -5.36 17.62
C TYR A 218 -10.68 -6.60 17.41
N ARG A 219 -10.05 -7.71 17.00
CA ARG A 219 -10.76 -8.97 16.81
C ARG A 219 -11.34 -9.53 18.12
N LYS A 220 -10.62 -9.42 19.24
CA LYS A 220 -11.12 -9.83 20.56
C LYS A 220 -12.38 -9.05 20.96
N ARG A 221 -12.52 -7.83 20.45
CA ARG A 221 -13.69 -6.95 20.67
C ARG A 221 -14.76 -7.09 19.57
N GLY A 222 -14.66 -8.08 18.67
CA GLY A 222 -15.60 -8.29 17.57
C GLY A 222 -15.53 -7.23 16.46
N LYS A 223 -14.47 -6.38 16.44
CA LYS A 223 -14.25 -5.34 15.44
C LYS A 223 -13.16 -5.77 14.46
N THR A 224 -13.07 -5.09 13.31
CA THR A 224 -11.94 -5.21 12.38
C THR A 224 -11.12 -3.92 12.39
N CYS A 225 -9.82 -3.98 12.10
CA CYS A 225 -8.98 -2.78 11.97
C CYS A 225 -9.25 -2.00 10.67
N ALA A 226 -10.09 -2.53 9.80
CA ALA A 226 -10.49 -1.92 8.52
C ALA A 226 -11.94 -1.43 8.51
N SER A 227 -12.67 -1.57 9.62
CA SER A 227 -14.06 -1.14 9.73
C SER A 227 -14.19 -0.02 10.74
N GLU A 228 -14.51 1.13 10.28
CA GLU A 228 -15.63 1.91 10.77
C GLU A 228 -16.67 1.98 9.69
#